data_2df2db3193d8c28205b6703052647877
#
_entry.id   2df2db3193d8c28205b6703052647877
#
_cell.length_a   1.000
_cell.length_b   1.000
_cell.length_c   1.000
_cell.angle_alpha   90.00
_cell.angle_beta   90.00
_cell.angle_gamma   90.00
#
_symmetry.space_group_name_H-M   'P 1'
#
loop_
_entity.id
_entity.type
_entity.pdbx_description
1 polymer ?
#
loop_
_entity_poly.entity_id
_entity_poly.type
_entity_poly.pdbx_seq_one_letter_code
_entity_poly.pdbx_strand_id
1 'polypeptide(L)'
;MSPLKLVQVSDIHFGGEHKDAVEAAVERIHAERPDLLIVSGDLTKDGKCVEFDAAKAWLDRLPQPRLVTPGNHDTPFVGPRELLARILTPWRRYEERFGGRESQDWDDPRATVVTLNSARAFQLRLNWSKGAVSRRQVREVCADLKGAAPGALKIVVCHHPLVEMLGGPMTAKVRGGTAAAQVFAHAGVDLVLTGHIHAPFVYPYAFSDGCTQAVGSGTLSVRERGVPPGFNVIEVDDVDIKITALGWERTQFTTWRTWSVPRRCIPCSNENGATEVAPLNV
;
A
#
# COMPACT_ATOMS: atom_id res chain seq x y z
N MET A 1 23.54 -9.22 2.11
CA MET A 1 22.87 -8.64 3.30
C MET A 1 21.86 -9.63 3.86
N SER A 2 21.43 -9.51 5.14
CA SER A 2 20.30 -10.34 5.60
C SER A 2 19.06 -10.02 4.76
N PRO A 3 18.24 -11.03 4.39
CA PRO A 3 17.05 -10.79 3.60
C PRO A 3 16.09 -9.83 4.34
N LEU A 4 15.45 -8.93 3.60
CA LEU A 4 14.41 -8.02 4.12
C LEU A 4 13.06 -8.73 4.05
N LYS A 5 12.28 -8.67 5.12
CA LYS A 5 10.93 -9.24 5.15
C LYS A 5 9.90 -8.17 5.52
N LEU A 6 8.94 -7.96 4.64
CA LEU A 6 7.81 -7.06 4.86
C LEU A 6 6.50 -7.86 4.89
N VAL A 7 5.54 -7.41 5.69
CA VAL A 7 4.17 -7.92 5.63
C VAL A 7 3.25 -6.77 5.24
N GLN A 8 2.42 -6.99 4.22
CA GLN A 8 1.42 -6.03 3.77
C GLN A 8 0.02 -6.56 4.05
N VAL A 9 -0.74 -5.83 4.86
CA VAL A 9 -2.15 -6.06 5.17
C VAL A 9 -2.98 -4.92 4.60
N SER A 10 -4.20 -5.18 4.15
CA SER A 10 -5.11 -4.17 3.61
C SER A 10 -6.57 -4.55 3.81
N ASP A 11 -7.47 -3.56 3.72
CA ASP A 11 -8.90 -3.80 3.60
C ASP A 11 -9.46 -4.72 4.70
N ILE A 12 -9.11 -4.42 5.96
CA ILE A 12 -9.54 -5.23 7.11
C ILE A 12 -11.03 -5.00 7.39
N HIS A 13 -11.49 -3.74 7.21
CA HIS A 13 -12.88 -3.33 7.34
C HIS A 13 -13.50 -3.72 8.69
N PHE A 14 -12.89 -3.36 9.82
CA PHE A 14 -13.50 -3.58 11.14
C PHE A 14 -14.96 -3.11 11.15
N GLY A 15 -15.86 -3.94 11.66
CA GLY A 15 -17.32 -3.85 11.48
C GLY A 15 -17.85 -4.68 10.30
N GLY A 16 -16.97 -5.33 9.55
CA GLY A 16 -17.23 -6.26 8.44
C GLY A 16 -16.04 -7.18 8.18
N GLU A 17 -15.20 -7.34 9.18
CA GLU A 17 -14.03 -8.23 9.16
C GLU A 17 -14.41 -9.70 9.16
N HIS A 18 -13.55 -10.55 8.61
CA HIS A 18 -13.62 -11.99 8.79
C HIS A 18 -12.95 -12.34 10.13
N LYS A 19 -13.73 -12.50 11.18
CA LYS A 19 -13.24 -12.58 12.58
C LYS A 19 -12.15 -13.60 12.80
N ASP A 20 -12.34 -14.83 12.32
CA ASP A 20 -11.37 -15.92 12.51
C ASP A 20 -10.06 -15.62 11.76
N ALA A 21 -10.15 -15.11 10.54
CA ALA A 21 -8.96 -14.73 9.76
C ALA A 21 -8.19 -13.56 10.39
N VAL A 22 -8.90 -12.54 10.87
CA VAL A 22 -8.28 -11.38 11.55
C VAL A 22 -7.60 -11.81 12.85
N GLU A 23 -8.20 -12.72 13.61
CA GLU A 23 -7.59 -13.25 14.84
C GLU A 23 -6.36 -14.11 14.54
N ALA A 24 -6.47 -15.05 13.62
CA ALA A 24 -5.35 -15.91 13.21
C ALA A 24 -4.21 -15.13 12.51
N ALA A 25 -4.51 -13.99 11.88
CA ALA A 25 -3.51 -13.15 11.26
C ALA A 25 -2.49 -12.62 12.28
N VAL A 26 -2.89 -12.41 13.55
CA VAL A 26 -1.97 -11.94 14.59
C VAL A 26 -0.84 -12.94 14.78
N GLU A 27 -1.16 -14.22 15.04
CA GLU A 27 -0.16 -15.27 15.24
C GLU A 27 0.68 -15.48 13.98
N ARG A 28 0.04 -15.49 12.81
CA ARG A 28 0.75 -15.70 11.55
C ARG A 28 1.74 -14.56 11.25
N ILE A 29 1.36 -13.31 11.46
CA ILE A 29 2.23 -12.14 11.24
C ILE A 29 3.41 -12.18 12.23
N HIS A 30 3.20 -12.54 13.50
CA HIS A 30 4.28 -12.72 14.45
C HIS A 30 5.24 -13.85 14.03
N ALA A 31 4.72 -14.96 13.51
CA ALA A 31 5.53 -16.06 13.01
C ALA A 31 6.40 -15.67 11.80
N GLU A 32 5.92 -14.73 10.96
CA GLU A 32 6.71 -14.20 9.85
C GLU A 32 7.89 -13.34 10.30
N ARG A 33 7.84 -12.73 11.48
CA ARG A 33 8.87 -11.83 12.03
C ARG A 33 9.28 -10.75 11.03
N PRO A 34 8.34 -9.90 10.55
CA PRO A 34 8.66 -8.89 9.57
C PRO A 34 9.57 -7.79 10.13
N ASP A 35 10.44 -7.25 9.29
CA ASP A 35 11.20 -6.03 9.59
C ASP A 35 10.27 -4.80 9.59
N LEU A 36 9.19 -4.83 8.78
CA LEU A 36 8.17 -3.77 8.73
C LEU A 36 6.80 -4.37 8.44
N LEU A 37 5.79 -3.92 9.18
CA LEU A 37 4.38 -4.16 8.88
C LEU A 37 3.79 -2.96 8.14
N ILE A 38 3.12 -3.19 7.03
CA ILE A 38 2.51 -2.17 6.18
C ILE A 38 0.99 -2.40 6.14
N VAL A 39 0.22 -1.36 6.49
CA VAL A 39 -1.24 -1.38 6.39
C VAL A 39 -1.68 -0.40 5.31
N SER A 40 -2.12 -0.93 4.18
CA SER A 40 -2.42 -0.14 2.98
C SER A 40 -3.90 0.29 2.86
N GLY A 41 -4.50 0.67 4.00
CA GLY A 41 -5.79 1.37 4.08
C GLY A 41 -7.02 0.47 4.28
N ASP A 42 -8.18 1.13 4.38
CA ASP A 42 -9.49 0.55 4.67
C ASP A 42 -9.50 -0.30 5.96
N LEU A 43 -9.06 0.34 7.05
CA LEU A 43 -9.08 -0.23 8.40
C LEU A 43 -10.51 -0.46 8.88
N THR A 44 -11.42 0.45 8.53
CA THR A 44 -12.82 0.50 8.99
C THR A 44 -13.79 0.21 7.84
N LYS A 45 -15.00 -0.23 8.19
CA LYS A 45 -16.08 -0.41 7.21
C LYS A 45 -16.80 0.89 6.88
N ASP A 46 -17.12 1.69 7.91
CA ASP A 46 -17.97 2.88 7.81
C ASP A 46 -17.32 4.13 8.45
N GLY A 47 -16.06 4.07 8.89
CA GLY A 47 -15.36 5.17 9.54
C GLY A 47 -15.92 5.54 10.92
N LYS A 48 -16.52 4.59 11.64
CA LYS A 48 -17.07 4.80 12.99
C LYS A 48 -15.97 4.73 14.06
N CYS A 49 -16.14 5.48 15.16
CA CYS A 49 -15.18 5.45 16.26
C CYS A 49 -14.94 4.02 16.78
N VAL A 50 -15.99 3.23 16.99
CA VAL A 50 -15.89 1.84 17.47
C VAL A 50 -15.10 0.95 16.52
N GLU A 51 -15.21 1.18 15.21
CA GLU A 51 -14.45 0.43 14.19
C GLU A 51 -12.97 0.81 14.23
N PHE A 52 -12.67 2.10 14.40
CA PHE A 52 -11.29 2.58 14.60
C PHE A 52 -10.68 2.10 15.91
N ASP A 53 -11.46 2.04 17.00
CA ASP A 53 -11.00 1.54 18.30
C ASP A 53 -10.65 0.05 18.20
N ALA A 54 -11.48 -0.75 17.49
CA ALA A 54 -11.21 -2.16 17.21
C ALA A 54 -9.95 -2.33 16.33
N ALA A 55 -9.82 -1.52 15.27
CA ALA A 55 -8.64 -1.54 14.40
C ALA A 55 -7.37 -1.22 15.19
N LYS A 56 -7.40 -0.19 16.04
CA LYS A 56 -6.26 0.17 16.89
C LYS A 56 -5.90 -0.95 17.86
N ALA A 57 -6.89 -1.51 18.56
CA ALA A 57 -6.65 -2.60 19.50
C ALA A 57 -6.04 -3.84 18.83
N TRP A 58 -6.46 -4.15 17.61
CA TRP A 58 -5.87 -5.23 16.83
C TRP A 58 -4.44 -4.91 16.39
N LEU A 59 -4.20 -3.71 15.84
CA LEU A 59 -2.87 -3.27 15.42
C LEU A 59 -1.88 -3.23 16.59
N ASP A 60 -2.33 -2.87 17.80
CA ASP A 60 -1.46 -2.82 18.98
C ASP A 60 -0.96 -4.21 19.42
N ARG A 61 -1.56 -5.29 18.90
CA ARG A 61 -1.12 -6.68 19.10
C ARG A 61 -0.08 -7.13 18.06
N LEU A 62 0.18 -6.34 17.03
CA LEU A 62 1.05 -6.69 15.91
C LEU A 62 2.47 -6.14 16.09
N PRO A 63 3.47 -6.72 15.39
CA PRO A 63 4.86 -6.26 15.46
C PRO A 63 5.04 -4.78 15.08
N GLN A 64 6.12 -4.22 15.59
CA GLN A 64 6.66 -2.91 15.25
C GLN A 64 8.03 -3.10 14.56
N PRO A 65 8.48 -2.19 13.69
CA PRO A 65 7.80 -0.96 13.24
C PRO A 65 6.62 -1.24 12.30
N ARG A 66 5.72 -0.24 12.18
CA ARG A 66 4.60 -0.32 11.25
C ARG A 66 4.30 1.02 10.58
N LEU A 67 3.87 0.99 9.31
CA LEU A 67 3.35 2.11 8.57
C LEU A 67 1.86 1.89 8.27
N VAL A 68 1.05 2.93 8.46
CA VAL A 68 -0.41 2.86 8.24
C VAL A 68 -0.83 4.02 7.36
N THR A 69 -1.46 3.74 6.22
CA THR A 69 -2.08 4.77 5.37
C THR A 69 -3.60 4.59 5.36
N PRO A 70 -4.39 5.67 5.28
CA PRO A 70 -5.84 5.54 5.24
C PRO A 70 -6.35 5.11 3.87
N GLY A 71 -7.50 4.41 3.86
CA GLY A 71 -8.30 4.13 2.67
C GLY A 71 -9.56 4.99 2.58
N ASN A 72 -10.41 4.72 1.59
CA ASN A 72 -11.63 5.50 1.38
C ASN A 72 -12.74 5.21 2.42
N HIS A 73 -12.73 4.04 3.04
CA HIS A 73 -13.64 3.69 4.12
C HIS A 73 -13.22 4.29 5.47
N ASP A 74 -12.00 4.79 5.61
CA ASP A 74 -11.48 5.43 6.83
C ASP A 74 -11.92 6.90 6.97
N THR A 75 -13.00 7.27 6.32
CA THR A 75 -13.70 8.55 6.45
C THR A 75 -15.14 8.30 6.89
N PRO A 76 -15.79 9.24 7.59
CA PRO A 76 -17.17 9.07 8.03
C PRO A 76 -18.10 8.66 6.90
N PHE A 77 -18.99 7.70 7.14
CA PHE A 77 -19.93 7.16 6.15
C PHE A 77 -20.82 8.25 5.55
N VAL A 78 -21.29 8.06 4.31
CA VAL A 78 -22.17 9.00 3.63
C VAL A 78 -23.61 8.82 4.13
N GLY A 79 -23.93 9.49 5.22
CA GLY A 79 -25.28 9.52 5.81
C GLY A 79 -25.59 10.90 6.39
N PRO A 80 -26.87 11.25 6.63
CA PRO A 80 -27.27 12.61 7.05
C PRO A 80 -26.54 13.09 8.33
N ARG A 81 -26.26 12.19 9.26
CA ARG A 81 -25.60 12.51 10.53
C ARG A 81 -24.08 12.63 10.40
N GLU A 82 -23.47 11.90 9.48
CA GLU A 82 -22.03 11.80 9.30
C GLU A 82 -21.49 12.75 8.20
N LEU A 83 -22.39 13.25 7.33
CA LEU A 83 -22.01 14.10 6.20
C LEU A 83 -21.26 15.37 6.65
N LEU A 84 -21.71 16.00 7.74
CA LEU A 84 -21.05 17.19 8.29
C LEU A 84 -19.63 16.86 8.77
N ALA A 85 -19.46 15.77 9.49
CA ALA A 85 -18.14 15.31 9.93
C ALA A 85 -17.23 14.97 8.75
N ARG A 86 -17.79 14.33 7.69
CA ARG A 86 -17.07 14.00 6.47
C ARG A 86 -16.57 15.23 5.71
N ILE A 87 -17.30 16.34 5.77
CA ILE A 87 -16.92 17.60 5.10
C ILE A 87 -15.94 18.41 5.96
N LEU A 88 -16.21 18.56 7.26
CA LEU A 88 -15.45 19.47 8.12
C LEU A 88 -14.20 18.84 8.75
N THR A 89 -14.30 17.58 9.20
CA THR A 89 -13.22 16.89 9.93
C THR A 89 -13.09 15.42 9.50
N PRO A 90 -12.93 15.12 8.20
CA PRO A 90 -13.05 13.77 7.68
C PRO A 90 -12.02 12.79 8.24
N TRP A 91 -10.86 13.28 8.63
CA TRP A 91 -9.72 12.46 9.07
C TRP A 91 -9.52 12.44 10.57
N ARG A 92 -10.30 13.25 11.33
CA ARG A 92 -10.09 13.40 12.77
C ARG A 92 -10.06 12.07 13.51
N ARG A 93 -11.02 11.17 13.23
CA ARG A 93 -11.12 9.86 13.88
C ARG A 93 -9.92 8.95 13.58
N TYR A 94 -9.40 9.04 12.38
CA TYR A 94 -8.18 8.34 11.95
C TYR A 94 -6.95 8.94 12.64
N GLU A 95 -6.78 10.27 12.55
CA GLU A 95 -5.62 10.99 13.08
C GLU A 95 -5.46 10.85 14.60
N GLU A 96 -6.58 10.84 15.34
CA GLU A 96 -6.59 10.62 16.80
C GLU A 96 -6.02 9.25 17.20
N ARG A 97 -5.99 8.26 16.32
CA ARG A 97 -5.60 6.87 16.62
C ARG A 97 -4.31 6.42 15.97
N PHE A 98 -4.03 6.92 14.80
CA PHE A 98 -2.91 6.45 13.98
C PHE A 98 -1.91 7.56 13.63
N GLY A 99 -2.12 8.78 14.11
CA GLY A 99 -1.30 9.93 13.76
C GLY A 99 -1.68 10.56 12.43
N GLY A 100 -0.76 11.31 11.83
CA GLY A 100 -1.02 12.05 10.60
C GLY A 100 -1.42 11.14 9.43
N ARG A 101 -2.36 11.62 8.61
CA ARG A 101 -2.79 10.94 7.38
C ARG A 101 -1.91 11.23 6.17
N GLU A 102 -0.98 12.15 6.32
CA GLU A 102 -0.02 12.50 5.27
C GLU A 102 1.05 11.40 5.13
N SER A 103 2.08 11.63 4.34
CA SER A 103 3.13 10.64 4.17
C SER A 103 3.80 10.29 5.50
N GLN A 104 4.04 9.01 5.68
CA GLN A 104 4.90 8.44 6.70
C GLN A 104 6.02 7.72 5.97
N ASP A 105 7.18 7.66 6.55
CA ASP A 105 8.35 7.02 5.98
C ASP A 105 8.97 6.01 6.96
N TRP A 106 9.66 5.06 6.41
CA TRP A 106 10.50 4.11 7.12
C TRP A 106 11.77 3.87 6.31
N ASP A 107 12.91 4.08 6.94
CA ASP A 107 14.21 3.93 6.34
C ASP A 107 15.00 2.80 7.00
N ASP A 108 15.53 1.92 6.16
CA ASP A 108 16.47 0.86 6.50
C ASP A 108 17.54 0.83 5.39
N PRO A 109 18.77 0.42 5.63
CA PRO A 109 19.79 0.30 4.59
C PRO A 109 19.35 -0.54 3.37
N ARG A 110 18.35 -1.41 3.51
CA ARG A 110 17.83 -2.30 2.47
C ARG A 110 16.63 -1.74 1.71
N ALA A 111 15.86 -0.81 2.32
CA ALA A 111 14.66 -0.23 1.70
C ALA A 111 14.26 1.12 2.32
N THR A 112 13.76 2.03 1.50
CA THR A 112 13.00 3.21 1.91
C THR A 112 11.54 3.02 1.50
N VAL A 113 10.63 3.12 2.47
CA VAL A 113 9.19 2.94 2.28
C VAL A 113 8.48 4.25 2.62
N VAL A 114 7.72 4.80 1.67
CA VAL A 114 6.98 6.07 1.86
C VAL A 114 5.50 5.85 1.60
N THR A 115 4.64 6.31 2.50
CA THR A 115 3.19 6.23 2.32
C THR A 115 2.67 7.45 1.55
N LEU A 116 1.59 7.26 0.79
CA LEU A 116 0.90 8.28 0.02
C LEU A 116 -0.61 8.18 0.24
N ASN A 117 -1.21 9.16 0.89
CA ASN A 117 -2.67 9.19 1.03
C ASN A 117 -3.38 9.45 -0.30
N SER A 118 -3.88 8.40 -0.92
CA SER A 118 -4.68 8.46 -2.14
C SER A 118 -6.19 8.61 -1.90
N ALA A 119 -6.66 8.46 -0.65
CA ALA A 119 -8.07 8.59 -0.31
C ALA A 119 -8.51 10.07 -0.25
N ARG A 120 -9.77 10.31 -0.54
CA ARG A 120 -10.40 11.64 -0.49
C ARG A 120 -11.75 11.54 0.17
N ALA A 121 -11.96 12.35 1.18
CA ALA A 121 -13.23 12.40 1.92
C ALA A 121 -14.36 12.98 1.06
N PHE A 122 -14.06 14.02 0.27
CA PHE A 122 -15.00 14.71 -0.60
C PHE A 122 -14.41 14.90 -2.00
N GLN A 123 -15.24 14.69 -3.01
CA GLN A 123 -14.90 14.91 -4.41
C GLN A 123 -16.13 15.38 -5.19
N LEU A 124 -15.93 16.24 -6.18
CA LEU A 124 -16.97 16.66 -7.12
C LEU A 124 -17.24 15.58 -8.17
N ARG A 125 -17.62 14.38 -7.71
CA ARG A 125 -18.04 13.24 -8.53
C ARG A 125 -18.92 12.30 -7.71
N LEU A 126 -19.79 11.53 -8.39
CA LEU A 126 -20.78 10.66 -7.73
C LEU A 126 -20.15 9.51 -6.93
N ASN A 127 -19.02 9.00 -7.38
CA ASN A 127 -18.33 7.90 -6.69
C ASN A 127 -17.14 8.42 -5.87
N TRP A 128 -17.31 8.48 -4.56
CA TRP A 128 -16.30 8.96 -3.59
C TRP A 128 -15.31 7.87 -3.15
N SER A 129 -15.52 6.61 -3.53
CA SER A 129 -14.55 5.54 -3.26
C SER A 129 -13.32 5.61 -4.16
N LYS A 130 -13.34 6.40 -5.23
CA LYS A 130 -12.20 6.54 -6.14
C LYS A 130 -11.16 7.49 -5.57
N GLY A 131 -9.90 7.08 -5.60
CA GLY A 131 -8.76 7.86 -5.12
C GLY A 131 -8.42 9.09 -5.97
N ALA A 132 -7.58 9.95 -5.42
CA ALA A 132 -6.92 11.03 -6.16
C ALA A 132 -5.53 11.31 -5.58
N VAL A 133 -4.58 11.59 -6.45
CA VAL A 133 -3.21 11.95 -6.11
C VAL A 133 -2.87 13.30 -6.74
N SER A 134 -2.32 14.22 -5.95
CA SER A 134 -1.92 15.54 -6.40
C SER A 134 -0.44 15.56 -6.81
N ARG A 135 -0.09 16.49 -7.71
CA ARG A 135 1.32 16.72 -8.09
C ARG A 135 2.20 17.09 -6.90
N ARG A 136 1.64 17.75 -5.88
CA ARG A 136 2.35 18.10 -4.65
C ARG A 136 2.77 16.84 -3.90
N GLN A 137 1.82 15.93 -3.62
CA GLN A 137 2.09 14.66 -2.94
C GLN A 137 3.15 13.82 -3.67
N VAL A 138 3.07 13.75 -5.01
CA VAL A 138 4.07 13.03 -5.82
C VAL A 138 5.47 13.62 -5.65
N ARG A 139 5.60 14.96 -5.63
CA ARG A 139 6.90 15.62 -5.42
C ARG A 139 7.45 15.38 -4.02
N GLU A 140 6.59 15.40 -2.99
CA GLU A 140 6.96 15.12 -1.61
C GLU A 140 7.50 13.68 -1.48
N VAL A 141 6.74 12.68 -1.94
CA VAL A 141 7.18 11.27 -1.96
C VAL A 141 8.51 11.08 -2.72
N CYS A 142 8.66 11.73 -3.89
CA CYS A 142 9.93 11.64 -4.64
C CYS A 142 11.09 12.33 -3.91
N ALA A 143 10.83 13.37 -3.11
CA ALA A 143 11.87 14.01 -2.30
C ALA A 143 12.34 13.09 -1.18
N ASP A 144 11.40 12.44 -0.49
CA ASP A 144 11.70 11.48 0.59
C ASP A 144 12.50 10.28 0.04
N LEU A 145 12.10 9.73 -1.11
CA LEU A 145 12.79 8.60 -1.75
C LEU A 145 14.19 8.93 -2.28
N LYS A 146 14.56 10.21 -2.44
CA LYS A 146 15.93 10.60 -2.83
C LYS A 146 16.96 10.32 -1.73
N GLY A 147 16.52 10.25 -0.47
CA GLY A 147 17.36 9.90 0.67
C GLY A 147 17.71 8.43 0.77
N ALA A 148 17.11 7.57 -0.05
CA ALA A 148 17.33 6.13 -0.01
C ALA A 148 18.81 5.77 -0.20
N ALA A 149 19.30 4.82 0.60
CA ALA A 149 20.67 4.32 0.48
C ALA A 149 20.94 3.74 -0.92
N PRO A 150 22.17 3.80 -1.43
CA PRO A 150 22.51 3.18 -2.71
C PRO A 150 22.13 1.67 -2.72
N GLY A 151 21.29 1.27 -3.67
CA GLY A 151 20.81 -0.10 -3.79
C GLY A 151 19.67 -0.50 -2.87
N ALA A 152 19.20 0.39 -1.99
CA ALA A 152 17.99 0.17 -1.23
C ALA A 152 16.75 0.16 -2.17
N LEU A 153 15.78 -0.69 -1.85
CA LEU A 153 14.49 -0.69 -2.52
C LEU A 153 13.74 0.60 -2.23
N LYS A 154 13.10 1.15 -3.25
CA LYS A 154 12.19 2.29 -3.13
C LYS A 154 10.75 1.80 -3.23
N ILE A 155 10.01 1.94 -2.16
CA ILE A 155 8.64 1.43 -2.04
C ILE A 155 7.68 2.57 -1.77
N VAL A 156 6.62 2.68 -2.57
CA VAL A 156 5.49 3.60 -2.33
C VAL A 156 4.29 2.79 -1.88
N VAL A 157 3.64 3.23 -0.81
CA VAL A 157 2.42 2.60 -0.29
C VAL A 157 1.26 3.56 -0.43
N CYS A 158 0.19 3.14 -1.10
CA CYS A 158 -1.06 3.89 -1.15
C CYS A 158 -2.26 2.93 -1.18
N HIS A 159 -3.45 3.41 -0.82
CA HIS A 159 -4.61 2.51 -0.79
C HIS A 159 -5.10 2.14 -2.19
N HIS A 160 -5.24 3.12 -3.10
CA HIS A 160 -5.81 2.88 -4.43
C HIS A 160 -4.72 2.56 -5.46
N PRO A 161 -4.88 1.52 -6.30
CA PRO A 161 -4.01 1.28 -7.43
C PRO A 161 -3.92 2.50 -8.36
N LEU A 162 -2.69 2.98 -8.63
CA LEU A 162 -2.46 4.21 -9.41
C LEU A 162 -2.80 4.03 -10.89
N VAL A 163 -2.63 2.82 -11.40
CA VAL A 163 -2.96 2.42 -12.78
C VAL A 163 -4.08 1.39 -12.73
N GLU A 164 -5.06 1.53 -13.62
CA GLU A 164 -6.17 0.62 -13.72
C GLU A 164 -5.73 -0.70 -14.34
N MET A 165 -6.05 -1.80 -13.68
CA MET A 165 -5.75 -3.13 -14.17
C MET A 165 -6.82 -3.56 -15.18
N LEU A 166 -6.42 -3.81 -16.43
CA LEU A 166 -7.32 -4.33 -17.45
C LEU A 166 -7.82 -5.72 -17.06
N GLY A 167 -9.15 -5.90 -17.06
CA GLY A 167 -9.78 -7.16 -16.64
C GLY A 167 -9.86 -7.35 -15.12
N GLY A 168 -9.48 -6.35 -14.33
CA GLY A 168 -9.64 -6.37 -12.87
C GLY A 168 -11.11 -6.36 -12.43
N PRO A 169 -11.41 -6.83 -11.20
CA PRO A 169 -12.77 -6.95 -10.69
C PRO A 169 -13.43 -5.59 -10.42
N MET A 170 -12.69 -4.50 -10.46
CA MET A 170 -13.16 -3.13 -10.26
C MET A 170 -12.44 -2.11 -11.15
N THR A 171 -13.18 -1.08 -11.57
CA THR A 171 -12.56 0.12 -12.14
C THR A 171 -12.07 1.04 -11.01
N ALA A 172 -10.76 1.12 -10.84
CA ALA A 172 -10.12 1.91 -9.78
C ALA A 172 -9.47 3.19 -10.33
N LYS A 173 -10.13 3.90 -11.26
CA LYS A 173 -9.55 5.08 -11.90
C LYS A 173 -9.24 6.19 -10.88
N VAL A 174 -7.98 6.30 -10.49
CA VAL A 174 -7.44 7.32 -9.59
C VAL A 174 -7.16 8.60 -10.38
N ARG A 175 -7.68 9.73 -9.90
CA ARG A 175 -7.35 11.03 -10.52
C ARG A 175 -5.89 11.36 -10.27
N GLY A 176 -5.12 11.56 -11.34
CA GLY A 176 -3.69 11.81 -11.27
C GLY A 176 -2.84 10.53 -11.06
N GLY A 177 -3.48 9.35 -10.96
CA GLY A 177 -2.78 8.10 -10.69
C GLY A 177 -1.78 7.71 -11.77
N THR A 178 -2.20 7.70 -13.05
CA THR A 178 -1.30 7.37 -14.17
C THR A 178 -0.08 8.29 -14.22
N ALA A 179 -0.28 9.61 -14.03
CA ALA A 179 0.83 10.55 -14.00
C ALA A 179 1.76 10.32 -12.80
N ALA A 180 1.20 9.96 -11.63
CA ALA A 180 1.99 9.59 -10.46
C ALA A 180 2.81 8.32 -10.71
N ALA A 181 2.20 7.28 -11.28
CA ALA A 181 2.87 6.02 -11.64
C ALA A 181 4.03 6.23 -12.62
N GLN A 182 3.84 7.09 -13.62
CA GLN A 182 4.92 7.46 -14.55
C GLN A 182 6.09 8.14 -13.82
N VAL A 183 5.80 9.11 -12.95
CA VAL A 183 6.85 9.81 -12.19
C VAL A 183 7.58 8.85 -11.25
N PHE A 184 6.86 7.97 -10.55
CA PHE A 184 7.47 6.98 -9.66
C PHE A 184 8.34 5.98 -10.42
N ALA A 185 7.90 5.50 -11.57
CA ALA A 185 8.71 4.63 -12.42
C ALA A 185 10.01 5.31 -12.86
N HIS A 186 9.95 6.60 -13.27
CA HIS A 186 11.15 7.38 -13.61
C HIS A 186 12.04 7.71 -12.40
N ALA A 187 11.47 7.79 -11.20
CA ALA A 187 12.22 7.98 -9.95
C ALA A 187 12.88 6.69 -9.45
N GLY A 188 12.69 5.57 -10.15
CA GLY A 188 13.27 4.28 -9.82
C GLY A 188 12.56 3.60 -8.63
N VAL A 189 11.26 3.83 -8.45
CA VAL A 189 10.46 3.07 -7.49
C VAL A 189 10.38 1.61 -7.93
N ASP A 190 10.65 0.69 -7.01
CA ASP A 190 10.62 -0.75 -7.27
C ASP A 190 9.22 -1.32 -7.08
N LEU A 191 8.56 -0.99 -5.96
CA LEU A 191 7.22 -1.49 -5.64
C LEU A 191 6.25 -0.35 -5.35
N VAL A 192 5.02 -0.47 -5.87
CA VAL A 192 3.86 0.34 -5.45
C VAL A 192 2.84 -0.60 -4.81
N LEU A 193 2.76 -0.58 -3.46
CA LEU A 193 1.90 -1.46 -2.68
C LEU A 193 0.52 -0.82 -2.51
N THR A 194 -0.53 -1.60 -2.80
CA THR A 194 -1.92 -1.09 -2.79
C THR A 194 -2.91 -2.10 -2.19
N GLY A 195 -4.08 -1.61 -1.79
CA GLY A 195 -5.25 -2.38 -1.39
C GLY A 195 -6.41 -2.18 -2.36
N HIS A 196 -7.61 -1.92 -1.82
CA HIS A 196 -8.82 -1.49 -2.50
C HIS A 196 -9.49 -2.53 -3.41
N ILE A 197 -8.73 -3.34 -4.12
CA ILE A 197 -9.24 -4.34 -5.08
C ILE A 197 -9.71 -5.61 -4.37
N HIS A 198 -9.25 -5.86 -3.15
CA HIS A 198 -9.49 -7.07 -2.33
C HIS A 198 -8.98 -8.36 -2.99
N ALA A 199 -8.07 -8.26 -3.92
CA ALA A 199 -7.46 -9.39 -4.60
C ALA A 199 -5.97 -9.16 -4.77
N PRO A 200 -5.11 -10.14 -4.46
CA PRO A 200 -3.67 -10.00 -4.63
C PRO A 200 -3.30 -10.09 -6.12
N PHE A 201 -2.39 -9.21 -6.51
CA PHE A 201 -1.82 -9.18 -7.87
C PHE A 201 -0.39 -8.63 -7.85
N VAL A 202 0.38 -8.97 -8.86
CA VAL A 202 1.66 -8.34 -9.19
C VAL A 202 1.72 -8.17 -10.70
N TYR A 203 1.99 -6.94 -11.15
CA TYR A 203 2.23 -6.66 -12.57
C TYR A 203 3.16 -5.45 -12.76
N PRO A 204 3.98 -5.43 -13.81
CA PRO A 204 4.87 -4.31 -14.10
C PRO A 204 4.10 -3.10 -14.63
N TYR A 205 4.52 -1.90 -14.26
CA TYR A 205 4.09 -0.70 -14.96
C TYR A 205 4.76 -0.62 -16.34
N ALA A 206 3.97 -0.29 -17.36
CA ALA A 206 4.48 -0.09 -18.72
C ALA A 206 5.10 1.32 -18.90
N PHE A 207 5.88 1.79 -17.90
CA PHE A 207 6.52 3.10 -17.89
C PHE A 207 8.01 2.95 -17.58
N SER A 208 8.82 3.90 -18.06
CA SER A 208 10.27 3.90 -17.87
C SER A 208 10.90 2.58 -18.34
N ASP A 209 11.64 1.90 -17.48
CA ASP A 209 12.31 0.62 -17.76
C ASP A 209 11.40 -0.62 -17.56
N GLY A 210 10.15 -0.42 -17.15
CA GLY A 210 9.22 -1.52 -16.87
C GLY A 210 9.50 -2.31 -15.58
N CYS A 211 10.48 -1.89 -14.78
CA CYS A 211 10.88 -2.61 -13.58
C CYS A 211 10.00 -2.30 -12.35
N THR A 212 9.26 -1.19 -12.33
CA THR A 212 8.34 -0.87 -11.24
C THR A 212 7.16 -1.84 -11.21
N GLN A 213 6.94 -2.50 -10.07
CA GLN A 213 5.84 -3.45 -9.90
C GLN A 213 4.69 -2.82 -9.11
N ALA A 214 3.48 -2.96 -9.63
CA ALA A 214 2.25 -2.75 -8.85
C ALA A 214 1.92 -4.03 -8.09
N VAL A 215 1.73 -3.92 -6.78
CA VAL A 215 1.42 -5.05 -5.90
C VAL A 215 0.12 -4.75 -5.15
N GLY A 216 -0.88 -5.59 -5.36
CA GLY A 216 -2.14 -5.54 -4.63
C GLY A 216 -2.16 -6.54 -3.49
N SER A 217 -2.80 -6.16 -2.39
CA SER A 217 -3.07 -7.07 -1.27
C SER A 217 -4.49 -7.66 -1.36
N GLY A 218 -4.67 -8.82 -0.71
CA GLY A 218 -5.98 -9.34 -0.38
C GLY A 218 -6.69 -8.49 0.70
N THR A 219 -7.82 -8.94 1.15
CA THR A 219 -8.61 -8.35 2.24
C THR A 219 -8.67 -9.30 3.44
N LEU A 220 -8.84 -8.78 4.65
CA LEU A 220 -9.21 -9.59 5.84
C LEU A 220 -10.70 -9.46 6.19
N SER A 221 -11.51 -8.91 5.28
CA SER A 221 -12.95 -8.75 5.47
C SER A 221 -13.75 -9.88 4.82
N VAL A 222 -15.05 -9.92 5.11
CA VAL A 222 -16.01 -10.81 4.45
C VAL A 222 -16.34 -10.40 3.00
N ARG A 223 -15.74 -9.31 2.50
CA ARG A 223 -15.93 -8.82 1.13
C ARG A 223 -14.98 -9.50 0.16
N GLU A 224 -15.08 -10.81 0.07
CA GLU A 224 -14.30 -11.62 -0.85
C GLU A 224 -14.63 -11.29 -2.31
N ARG A 225 -13.60 -11.33 -3.18
CA ARG A 225 -13.73 -11.13 -4.62
C ARG A 225 -13.15 -12.30 -5.41
N GLY A 226 -13.60 -13.49 -5.06
CA GLY A 226 -13.13 -14.75 -5.66
C GLY A 226 -11.77 -15.21 -5.14
N VAL A 227 -11.26 -14.58 -4.07
CA VAL A 227 -10.06 -14.99 -3.34
C VAL A 227 -10.36 -15.01 -1.85
N PRO A 228 -9.80 -15.96 -1.08
CA PRO A 228 -10.02 -16.01 0.36
C PRO A 228 -9.44 -14.78 1.07
N PRO A 229 -9.91 -14.49 2.30
CA PRO A 229 -9.29 -13.46 3.12
C PRO A 229 -7.80 -13.71 3.27
N GLY A 230 -6.98 -12.66 3.14
CA GLY A 230 -5.54 -12.86 3.14
C GLY A 230 -4.72 -11.59 3.10
N PHE A 231 -3.41 -11.76 3.12
CA PHE A 231 -2.42 -10.69 3.11
C PHE A 231 -1.12 -11.14 2.41
N ASN A 232 -0.21 -10.21 2.15
CA ASN A 232 1.05 -10.51 1.47
C ASN A 232 2.23 -10.59 2.44
N VAL A 233 3.13 -11.53 2.18
CA VAL A 233 4.50 -11.57 2.72
C VAL A 233 5.45 -11.27 1.57
N ILE A 234 6.32 -10.29 1.74
CA ILE A 234 7.28 -9.83 0.74
C ILE A 234 8.68 -10.10 1.29
N GLU A 235 9.42 -10.96 0.63
CA GLU A 235 10.79 -11.34 0.97
C GLU A 235 11.72 -10.81 -0.12
N VAL A 236 12.78 -10.14 0.30
CA VAL A 236 13.74 -9.50 -0.62
C VAL A 236 15.14 -10.01 -0.30
N ASP A 237 15.78 -10.56 -1.28
CA ASP A 237 17.21 -10.89 -1.21
C ASP A 237 18.03 -10.01 -2.18
N ASP A 238 19.24 -10.38 -2.49
CA ASP A 238 20.15 -9.61 -3.35
C ASP A 238 19.77 -9.68 -4.84
N VAL A 239 18.92 -10.63 -5.25
CA VAL A 239 18.59 -10.94 -6.65
C VAL A 239 17.11 -10.65 -6.96
N ASP A 240 16.23 -11.13 -6.10
CA ASP A 240 14.79 -11.18 -6.34
C ASP A 240 13.97 -10.54 -5.22
N ILE A 241 12.75 -10.15 -5.59
CA ILE A 241 11.66 -9.80 -4.69
C ILE A 241 10.59 -10.88 -4.83
N LYS A 242 10.41 -11.66 -3.78
CA LYS A 242 9.38 -12.70 -3.72
C LYS A 242 8.16 -12.17 -2.98
N ILE A 243 7.01 -12.15 -3.65
CA ILE A 243 5.73 -11.76 -3.06
C ILE A 243 4.86 -13.01 -2.92
N THR A 244 4.51 -13.37 -1.69
CA THR A 244 3.65 -14.50 -1.37
C THR A 244 2.32 -14.00 -0.81
N ALA A 245 1.24 -14.14 -1.57
CA ALA A 245 -0.10 -13.93 -1.08
C ALA A 245 -0.53 -15.15 -0.25
N LEU A 246 -0.87 -14.93 1.00
CA LEU A 246 -1.45 -15.92 1.90
C LEU A 246 -2.97 -15.81 1.84
N GLY A 247 -3.66 -16.96 1.83
CA GLY A 247 -5.10 -17.06 1.86
C GLY A 247 -5.57 -17.84 3.10
N TRP A 248 -6.68 -17.41 3.70
CA TRP A 248 -7.30 -18.09 4.84
C TRP A 248 -8.05 -19.33 4.40
N GLU A 249 -7.64 -20.48 4.88
CA GLU A 249 -8.29 -21.76 4.63
C GLU A 249 -8.79 -22.36 5.95
N ARG A 250 -10.07 -22.14 6.24
CA ARG A 250 -10.78 -22.68 7.41
C ARG A 250 -10.17 -22.37 8.78
N THR A 251 -8.91 -22.77 9.02
CA THR A 251 -8.24 -22.66 10.32
C THR A 251 -6.82 -22.10 10.27
N GLN A 252 -6.27 -21.87 9.06
CA GLN A 252 -4.89 -21.39 8.91
C GLN A 252 -4.69 -20.62 7.63
N PHE A 253 -3.63 -19.80 7.57
CA PHE A 253 -3.17 -19.18 6.36
C PHE A 253 -2.26 -20.13 5.59
N THR A 254 -2.59 -20.35 4.32
CA THR A 254 -1.78 -21.12 3.37
C THR A 254 -1.30 -20.21 2.22
N THR A 255 -0.32 -20.67 1.47
CA THR A 255 0.11 -19.96 0.26
C THR A 255 -0.99 -20.06 -0.81
N TRP A 256 -1.60 -18.92 -1.12
CA TRP A 256 -2.57 -18.84 -2.22
C TRP A 256 -1.87 -18.67 -3.58
N ARG A 257 -0.88 -17.76 -3.64
CA ARG A 257 -0.08 -17.51 -4.84
C ARG A 257 1.27 -16.90 -4.50
N THR A 258 2.28 -17.17 -5.33
CA THR A 258 3.62 -16.58 -5.23
C THR A 258 4.03 -15.99 -6.58
N TRP A 259 4.67 -14.83 -6.52
CA TRP A 259 5.36 -14.19 -7.63
C TRP A 259 6.82 -13.95 -7.23
N SER A 260 7.73 -14.06 -8.20
CA SER A 260 9.11 -13.62 -8.07
C SER A 260 9.38 -12.61 -9.18
N VAL A 261 9.92 -11.47 -8.81
CA VAL A 261 10.29 -10.41 -9.73
C VAL A 261 11.75 -10.03 -9.47
N PRO A 262 12.57 -9.81 -10.51
CA PRO A 262 13.96 -9.44 -10.31
C PRO A 262 14.06 -8.07 -9.65
N ARG A 263 15.06 -7.92 -8.79
CA ARG A 263 15.46 -6.59 -8.32
C ARG A 263 16.02 -5.78 -9.49
N ARG A 264 15.80 -4.48 -9.43
CA ARG A 264 16.46 -3.56 -10.36
C ARG A 264 17.97 -3.68 -10.17
N CYS A 265 18.69 -4.07 -11.23
CA CYS A 265 20.15 -4.09 -11.20
C CYS A 265 20.67 -2.70 -10.93
N ILE A 266 21.51 -2.52 -9.91
CA ILE A 266 22.32 -1.30 -9.78
C ILE A 266 23.26 -1.34 -10.96
N PRO A 267 23.27 -0.34 -11.87
CA PRO A 267 24.31 -0.26 -12.88
C PRO A 267 25.64 -0.25 -12.12
N CYS A 268 26.51 -1.22 -12.38
CA CYS A 268 27.88 -1.14 -11.94
C CYS A 268 28.39 0.23 -12.39
N SER A 269 28.78 1.09 -11.47
CA SER A 269 29.42 2.37 -11.80
C SER A 269 30.66 2.02 -12.63
N ASN A 270 30.53 2.11 -13.95
CA ASN A 270 31.71 2.11 -14.79
C ASN A 270 32.51 3.35 -14.41
N GLU A 271 33.70 3.15 -13.89
CA GLU A 271 34.67 4.21 -13.54
C GLU A 271 35.15 4.99 -14.77
N ASN A 272 34.46 4.95 -15.90
CA ASN A 272 34.80 5.75 -17.09
C ASN A 272 33.59 6.58 -17.50
N GLY A 273 33.76 7.86 -17.26
CA GLY A 273 32.87 8.98 -17.35
C GLY A 273 31.94 9.09 -18.56
N ALA A 274 31.01 10.00 -18.35
CA ALA A 274 30.14 10.70 -19.28
C ALA A 274 28.97 9.90 -19.90
N THR A 275 27.82 10.01 -19.30
CA THR A 275 26.56 10.00 -20.03
C THR A 275 25.95 11.41 -19.98
N GLU A 276 26.02 12.06 -21.11
CA GLU A 276 25.39 13.34 -21.42
C GLU A 276 23.86 13.13 -21.39
N VAL A 277 23.21 13.70 -20.39
CA VAL A 277 21.74 13.71 -20.31
C VAL A 277 21.26 14.93 -21.07
N ALA A 278 20.67 14.72 -22.23
CA ALA A 278 20.01 15.78 -22.98
C ALA A 278 18.89 16.44 -22.14
N PRO A 279 18.77 17.78 -22.14
CA PRO A 279 17.74 18.48 -21.40
C PRO A 279 16.37 18.27 -22.05
N LEU A 280 15.42 17.77 -21.29
CA LEU A 280 14.01 17.78 -21.64
C LEU A 280 13.48 19.23 -21.59
N ASN A 281 13.25 19.82 -22.76
CA ASN A 281 12.45 21.03 -22.90
C ASN A 281 10.98 20.70 -22.61
N VAL A 282 10.41 21.40 -21.61
CA VAL A 282 8.96 21.52 -21.35
C VAL A 282 8.57 22.98 -21.43
#